data_df269956bfe0bd650688327dd961839c
#
_entry.id   df269956bfe0bd650688327dd961839c
#
_cell.length_a   1.000
_cell.length_b   1.000
_cell.length_c   1.000
_cell.angle_alpha   90.00
_cell.angle_beta   90.00
_cell.angle_gamma   90.00
#
_symmetry.space_group_name_H-M   'P 1'
#
loop_
_entity.id
_entity.type
_entity.pdbx_description
1 polymer ?
#
loop_
_entity_poly.entity_id
_entity_poly.type
_entity_poly.pdbx_seq_one_letter_code
_entity_poly.pdbx_strand_id
1 'polypeptide(L)'
;AENMSFAPGMLLAGWNGALDFDIATMGTLPENQPDATLEIRKLTGVLRERPVRAQGKLHLTPQQVVDGKLDLASGGSTVKLDAKPGASNDAQLDLAIASLGDWLPDAQGRVQGDLRLRGKSPKFSLDAKLQGNGIVYAGQTVDSLHLAANLPDLSNPGGQLDLDTGHANFGGLDFKRIELRGDGTASRHSLTLQASGQQLSTRVALSGSMKGSAWNGTLSTLDLEP
;
A
#
# COMPACT_ATOMS: atom_id res chain seq x y z
N ALA A 1 -20.71 -6.66 25.83
CA ALA A 1 -20.41 -6.78 24.41
C ALA A 1 -21.14 -7.99 23.88
N GLU A 2 -22.09 -7.80 23.00
CA GLU A 2 -22.80 -8.90 22.36
C GLU A 2 -21.95 -9.38 21.18
N ASN A 3 -21.72 -10.68 21.07
CA ASN A 3 -21.13 -11.29 19.88
C ASN A 3 -22.10 -11.04 18.72
N MET A 4 -21.68 -10.30 17.73
CA MET A 4 -22.45 -10.03 16.53
C MET A 4 -21.94 -10.93 15.41
N SER A 5 -22.86 -11.52 14.64
CA SER A 5 -22.55 -12.27 13.44
C SER A 5 -22.97 -11.46 12.21
N PHE A 6 -22.12 -11.41 11.20
CA PHE A 6 -22.35 -10.63 10.00
C PHE A 6 -21.95 -11.41 8.74
N ALA A 7 -22.79 -11.31 7.70
CA ALA A 7 -22.55 -11.92 6.39
C ALA A 7 -22.18 -10.83 5.36
N PRO A 8 -20.90 -10.58 5.09
CA PRO A 8 -20.44 -9.51 4.20
C PRO A 8 -20.99 -9.54 2.78
N GLY A 9 -21.32 -10.75 2.27
CA GLY A 9 -21.93 -10.91 0.96
C GLY A 9 -23.28 -10.22 0.74
N MET A 10 -23.95 -9.81 1.84
CA MET A 10 -25.17 -9.01 1.77
C MET A 10 -24.90 -7.55 1.33
N LEU A 11 -23.69 -7.04 1.51
CA LEU A 11 -23.30 -5.68 1.17
C LEU A 11 -22.35 -5.59 -0.02
N LEU A 12 -21.52 -6.61 -0.22
CA LEU A 12 -20.47 -6.62 -1.23
C LEU A 12 -20.53 -7.92 -2.04
N ALA A 13 -20.87 -7.82 -3.32
CA ALA A 13 -20.88 -8.97 -4.21
C ALA A 13 -19.49 -9.65 -4.25
N GLY A 14 -19.47 -10.97 -4.19
CA GLY A 14 -18.23 -11.75 -4.16
C GLY A 14 -17.55 -11.90 -2.78
N TRP A 15 -18.13 -11.31 -1.72
CA TRP A 15 -17.63 -11.41 -0.35
C TRP A 15 -18.48 -12.34 0.53
N ASN A 16 -18.78 -13.52 0.01
CA ASN A 16 -19.58 -14.52 0.72
C ASN A 16 -18.83 -15.06 1.95
N GLY A 17 -19.54 -15.20 3.05
CA GLY A 17 -18.97 -15.73 4.29
C GLY A 17 -19.77 -15.37 5.52
N ALA A 18 -19.26 -15.75 6.67
CA ALA A 18 -19.79 -15.40 7.98
C ALA A 18 -18.65 -15.00 8.90
N LEU A 19 -18.80 -13.89 9.57
CA LEU A 19 -17.84 -13.31 10.51
C LEU A 19 -18.50 -13.13 11.87
N ASP A 20 -17.83 -13.60 12.91
CA ASP A 20 -18.16 -13.31 14.30
C ASP A 20 -17.17 -12.28 14.82
N PHE A 21 -17.66 -11.22 15.45
CA PHE A 21 -16.79 -10.16 15.94
C PHE A 21 -17.24 -9.61 17.30
N ASP A 22 -16.27 -9.25 18.09
CA ASP A 22 -16.38 -8.41 19.30
C ASP A 22 -15.50 -7.18 19.08
N ILE A 23 -16.13 -6.07 18.77
CA ILE A 23 -15.48 -4.79 18.48
C ILE A 23 -16.04 -3.74 19.42
N ALA A 24 -15.15 -2.98 20.04
CA ALA A 24 -15.49 -1.84 20.86
C ALA A 24 -14.89 -0.56 20.26
N THR A 25 -15.71 0.47 20.22
CA THR A 25 -15.24 1.83 19.90
C THR A 25 -15.58 2.74 21.06
N MET A 26 -14.64 3.60 21.45
CA MET A 26 -14.83 4.59 22.50
C MET A 26 -14.16 5.89 22.08
N GLY A 27 -14.75 7.01 22.43
CA GLY A 27 -14.14 8.31 22.21
C GLY A 27 -15.04 9.31 21.53
N THR A 28 -14.44 10.41 21.14
CA THR A 28 -15.08 11.52 20.44
C THR A 28 -14.26 11.86 19.19
N LEU A 29 -14.95 12.28 18.13
CA LEU A 29 -14.32 12.65 16.87
C LEU A 29 -14.70 14.09 16.46
N PRO A 30 -14.46 15.11 17.33
CA PRO A 30 -14.58 16.48 16.88
C PRO A 30 -13.48 16.80 15.86
N GLU A 31 -13.76 17.71 14.92
CA GLU A 31 -12.86 18.00 13.79
C GLU A 31 -11.42 18.39 14.23
N ASN A 32 -11.28 19.03 15.41
CA ASN A 32 -10.00 19.59 15.84
C ASN A 32 -9.27 18.78 16.93
N GLN A 33 -9.94 17.87 17.62
CA GLN A 33 -9.37 17.11 18.73
C GLN A 33 -9.98 15.70 18.80
N PRO A 34 -9.76 14.85 17.80
CA PRO A 34 -10.23 13.49 17.86
C PRO A 34 -9.52 12.72 18.98
N ASP A 35 -10.27 12.01 19.79
CA ASP A 35 -9.75 11.09 20.78
C ASP A 35 -10.63 9.83 20.72
N ALA A 36 -10.14 8.82 20.01
CA ALA A 36 -10.93 7.64 19.73
C ALA A 36 -10.09 6.37 19.80
N THR A 37 -10.67 5.35 20.41
CA THR A 37 -10.09 4.00 20.46
C THR A 37 -10.97 3.04 19.69
N LEU A 38 -10.35 2.26 18.81
CA LEU A 38 -10.91 1.06 18.18
C LEU A 38 -10.25 -0.17 18.81
N GLU A 39 -11.03 -1.05 19.39
CA GLU A 39 -10.55 -2.33 19.94
C GLU A 39 -11.26 -3.47 19.23
N ILE A 40 -10.52 -4.29 18.51
CA ILE A 40 -10.98 -5.56 17.96
C ILE A 40 -10.50 -6.65 18.92
N ARG A 41 -11.37 -7.06 19.84
CA ARG A 41 -11.06 -8.13 20.80
C ARG A 41 -11.02 -9.48 20.12
N LYS A 42 -11.93 -9.66 19.17
CA LYS A 42 -12.04 -10.86 18.35
C LYS A 42 -12.74 -10.52 17.05
N LEU A 43 -12.17 -10.93 15.96
CA LEU A 43 -12.85 -11.09 14.69
C LEU A 43 -12.40 -12.44 14.12
N THR A 44 -13.32 -13.34 13.87
CA THR A 44 -13.05 -14.68 13.33
C THR A 44 -14.17 -15.09 12.41
N GLY A 45 -13.87 -15.97 11.48
CA GLY A 45 -14.88 -16.54 10.60
C GLY A 45 -14.29 -17.06 9.30
N VAL A 46 -15.13 -17.15 8.33
CA VAL A 46 -14.77 -17.55 6.96
C VAL A 46 -15.27 -16.50 6.01
N LEU A 47 -14.39 -16.03 5.14
CA LEU A 47 -14.71 -15.10 4.08
C LEU A 47 -14.17 -15.66 2.77
N ARG A 48 -15.04 -15.84 1.77
CA ARG A 48 -14.66 -16.40 0.48
C ARG A 48 -13.96 -17.77 0.63
N GLU A 49 -14.51 -18.65 1.48
CA GLU A 49 -13.98 -19.98 1.82
C GLU A 49 -12.62 -19.97 2.55
N ARG A 50 -12.15 -18.79 3.00
CA ARG A 50 -10.88 -18.65 3.69
C ARG A 50 -11.09 -18.25 5.14
N PRO A 51 -10.35 -18.84 6.09
CA PRO A 51 -10.42 -18.44 7.48
C PRO A 51 -9.89 -17.01 7.62
N VAL A 52 -10.64 -16.17 8.32
CA VAL A 52 -10.27 -14.79 8.62
C VAL A 52 -10.21 -14.59 10.12
N ARG A 53 -9.22 -13.85 10.56
CA ARG A 53 -9.08 -13.42 11.96
C ARG A 53 -8.47 -12.01 12.01
N ALA A 54 -8.93 -11.24 12.98
CA ALA A 54 -8.31 -9.97 13.34
C ALA A 54 -8.37 -9.77 14.85
N GLN A 55 -7.38 -9.08 15.36
CA GLN A 55 -7.32 -8.61 16.74
C GLN A 55 -6.43 -7.38 16.82
N GLY A 56 -6.70 -6.51 17.79
CA GLY A 56 -5.83 -5.36 18.03
C GLY A 56 -6.56 -4.21 18.67
N LYS A 57 -5.79 -3.19 18.96
CA LYS A 57 -6.28 -1.94 19.52
C LYS A 57 -5.52 -0.78 18.88
N LEU A 58 -6.24 0.18 18.37
CA LEU A 58 -5.72 1.43 17.84
C LEU A 58 -6.34 2.60 18.59
N HIS A 59 -5.53 3.58 18.90
CA HIS A 59 -5.94 4.82 19.53
C HIS A 59 -5.52 6.00 18.65
N LEU A 60 -6.46 6.87 18.33
CA LEU A 60 -6.23 8.14 17.68
C LEU A 60 -6.24 9.23 18.73
N THR A 61 -5.10 9.86 18.95
CA THR A 61 -4.93 10.92 19.95
C THR A 61 -5.46 12.27 19.45
N PRO A 62 -5.73 13.24 20.34
CA PRO A 62 -6.09 14.61 19.96
C PRO A 62 -5.05 15.33 19.07
N GLN A 63 -3.80 14.90 19.09
CA GLN A 63 -2.74 15.40 18.20
C GLN A 63 -2.72 14.73 16.83
N GLN A 64 -3.75 13.94 16.48
CA GLN A 64 -3.85 13.18 15.24
C GLN A 64 -2.70 12.16 15.07
N VAL A 65 -2.23 11.61 16.17
CA VAL A 65 -1.25 10.51 16.20
C VAL A 65 -2.01 9.22 16.47
N VAL A 66 -1.73 8.21 15.65
CA VAL A 66 -2.24 6.86 15.84
C VAL A 66 -1.20 6.05 16.61
N ASP A 67 -1.62 5.37 17.66
CA ASP A 67 -0.82 4.37 18.36
C ASP A 67 -1.59 3.06 18.54
N GLY A 68 -0.87 1.96 18.77
CA GLY A 68 -1.42 0.64 19.00
C GLY A 68 -0.97 -0.40 17.99
N LYS A 69 -1.65 -1.55 18.00
CA LYS A 69 -1.33 -2.70 17.15
C LYS A 69 -2.59 -3.29 16.55
N LEU A 70 -2.45 -3.80 15.33
CA LEU A 70 -3.50 -4.52 14.64
C LEU A 70 -2.90 -5.70 13.88
N ASP A 71 -3.38 -6.90 14.16
CA ASP A 71 -3.05 -8.13 13.45
C ASP A 71 -4.26 -8.58 12.63
N LEU A 72 -4.06 -8.77 11.33
CA LEU A 72 -5.06 -9.28 10.39
C LEU A 72 -4.52 -10.53 9.72
N ALA A 73 -5.36 -11.53 9.53
CA ALA A 73 -5.02 -12.70 8.72
C ALA A 73 -6.22 -13.15 7.89
N SER A 74 -5.96 -13.58 6.67
CA SER A 74 -6.95 -14.19 5.78
C SER A 74 -6.26 -15.30 4.98
N GLY A 75 -6.82 -16.50 5.01
CA GLY A 75 -6.16 -17.67 4.42
C GLY A 75 -4.76 -17.88 5.00
N GLY A 76 -3.75 -17.90 4.14
CA GLY A 76 -2.33 -17.99 4.50
C GLY A 76 -1.63 -16.63 4.66
N SER A 77 -2.37 -15.54 4.47
CA SER A 77 -1.83 -14.18 4.40
C SER A 77 -1.98 -13.43 5.71
N THR A 78 -1.02 -12.57 6.05
CA THR A 78 -1.03 -11.74 7.25
C THR A 78 -0.66 -10.29 6.96
N VAL A 79 -1.28 -9.37 7.70
CA VAL A 79 -0.97 -7.94 7.73
C VAL A 79 -0.86 -7.53 9.20
N LYS A 80 0.25 -6.90 9.57
CA LYS A 80 0.50 -6.44 10.93
C LYS A 80 0.81 -4.96 10.93
N LEU A 81 0.11 -4.21 11.76
CA LEU A 81 0.36 -2.79 12.02
C LEU A 81 0.89 -2.65 13.45
N ASP A 82 2.00 -1.97 13.61
CA ASP A 82 2.58 -1.56 14.89
C ASP A 82 2.82 -0.05 14.86
N ALA A 83 1.98 0.70 15.54
CA ALA A 83 2.08 2.15 15.66
C ALA A 83 2.53 2.52 17.09
N LYS A 84 3.65 3.19 17.21
CA LYS A 84 4.25 3.51 18.50
C LYS A 84 3.63 4.75 19.11
N PRO A 85 3.38 4.75 20.44
CA PRO A 85 2.96 5.96 21.13
C PRO A 85 4.05 7.02 21.06
N GLY A 86 3.66 8.28 20.89
CA GLY A 86 4.62 9.37 20.79
C GLY A 86 4.01 10.71 20.47
N ALA A 87 4.86 11.69 20.25
CA ALA A 87 4.42 13.02 19.84
C ALA A 87 4.15 13.14 18.32
N SER A 88 4.50 12.13 17.55
CA SER A 88 4.29 12.03 16.10
C SER A 88 4.01 10.58 15.72
N ASN A 89 3.39 10.35 14.58
CA ASN A 89 3.19 9.00 14.08
C ASN A 89 4.53 8.31 13.80
N ASP A 90 4.65 7.06 14.22
CA ASP A 90 5.70 6.10 13.86
C ASP A 90 5.02 4.73 13.73
N ALA A 91 4.48 4.47 12.55
CA ALA A 91 3.71 3.28 12.25
C ALA A 91 4.47 2.39 11.26
N GLN A 92 4.58 1.12 11.60
CA GLN A 92 5.14 0.07 10.74
C GLN A 92 4.01 -0.89 10.31
N LEU A 93 3.98 -1.19 9.04
CA LEU A 93 3.07 -2.16 8.43
C LEU A 93 3.90 -3.28 7.81
N ASP A 94 3.74 -4.49 8.31
CA ASP A 94 4.39 -5.69 7.77
C ASP A 94 3.36 -6.51 6.98
N LEU A 95 3.71 -6.84 5.75
CA LEU A 95 2.88 -7.58 4.80
C LEU A 95 3.50 -8.95 4.50
N ALA A 96 2.74 -10.01 4.68
CA ALA A 96 3.08 -11.36 4.24
C ALA A 96 1.86 -11.96 3.55
N ILE A 97 1.64 -11.54 2.31
CA ILE A 97 0.49 -11.96 1.49
C ILE A 97 0.90 -13.20 0.70
N ALA A 98 0.55 -14.36 1.20
CA ALA A 98 0.82 -15.65 0.55
C ALA A 98 -0.01 -15.83 -0.72
N SER A 99 -1.20 -15.24 -0.76
CA SER A 99 -2.07 -15.19 -1.93
C SER A 99 -2.84 -13.88 -1.95
N LEU A 100 -2.72 -13.09 -3.01
CA LEU A 100 -3.54 -11.89 -3.20
C LEU A 100 -5.04 -12.23 -3.23
N GLY A 101 -5.38 -13.42 -3.69
CA GLY A 101 -6.74 -13.95 -3.63
C GLY A 101 -7.32 -14.06 -2.21
N ASP A 102 -6.51 -14.02 -1.14
CA ASP A 102 -7.01 -13.99 0.24
C ASP A 102 -7.70 -12.65 0.58
N TRP A 103 -7.33 -11.57 -0.13
CA TRP A 103 -7.79 -10.20 0.12
C TRP A 103 -8.60 -9.62 -1.03
N LEU A 104 -8.23 -9.92 -2.27
CA LEU A 104 -8.85 -9.35 -3.47
C LEU A 104 -9.49 -10.44 -4.32
N PRO A 105 -10.77 -10.31 -4.70
CA PRO A 105 -11.40 -11.19 -5.67
C PRO A 105 -10.60 -11.21 -6.99
N ASP A 106 -10.47 -12.40 -7.59
CA ASP A 106 -9.85 -12.61 -8.90
C ASP A 106 -8.37 -12.19 -9.00
N ALA A 107 -7.73 -11.85 -7.86
CA ALA A 107 -6.30 -11.58 -7.81
C ALA A 107 -5.51 -12.86 -7.52
N GLN A 108 -4.33 -12.98 -8.10
CA GLN A 108 -3.38 -14.05 -7.86
C GLN A 108 -1.99 -13.48 -7.57
N GLY A 109 -1.11 -14.33 -7.04
CA GLY A 109 0.26 -13.95 -6.71
C GLY A 109 0.44 -13.71 -5.22
N ARG A 110 1.67 -13.39 -4.87
CA ARG A 110 2.09 -13.13 -3.50
C ARG A 110 2.81 -11.80 -3.40
N VAL A 111 2.68 -11.15 -2.26
CA VAL A 111 3.37 -9.89 -1.96
C VAL A 111 3.88 -9.95 -0.53
N GLN A 112 5.10 -9.53 -0.31
CA GLN A 112 5.69 -9.37 1.02
C GLN A 112 6.46 -8.06 1.11
N GLY A 113 6.59 -7.54 2.30
CA GLY A 113 7.39 -6.35 2.56
C GLY A 113 6.95 -5.59 3.79
N ASP A 114 7.55 -4.43 3.93
CA ASP A 114 7.34 -3.52 5.04
C ASP A 114 7.17 -2.08 4.56
N LEU A 115 6.33 -1.35 5.27
CA LEU A 115 6.16 0.09 5.10
C LEU A 115 6.30 0.76 6.46
N ARG A 116 6.96 1.90 6.53
CA ARG A 116 7.06 2.71 7.73
C ARG A 116 6.68 4.15 7.46
N LEU A 117 5.63 4.61 8.12
CA LEU A 117 5.14 5.98 8.07
C LEU A 117 5.56 6.71 9.33
N ARG A 118 6.20 7.88 9.20
CA ARG A 118 6.58 8.74 10.33
C ARG A 118 6.17 10.17 10.08
N GLY A 119 5.90 10.90 11.16
CA GLY A 119 5.66 12.34 11.09
C GLY A 119 4.29 12.77 11.59
N LYS A 120 3.93 14.00 11.28
CA LYS A 120 2.62 14.61 11.58
C LYS A 120 2.05 15.27 10.33
N SER A 121 0.73 15.31 10.26
CA SER A 121 0.05 16.08 9.21
C SER A 121 0.51 17.53 9.20
N PRO A 122 0.83 18.11 8.01
CA PRO A 122 0.79 17.48 6.68
C PRO A 122 2.11 16.77 6.29
N LYS A 123 3.13 16.77 7.16
CA LYS A 123 4.49 16.26 6.84
C LYS A 123 4.65 14.82 7.32
N PHE A 124 4.53 13.89 6.39
CA PHE A 124 4.81 12.49 6.63
C PHE A 124 5.98 12.01 5.77
N SER A 125 6.84 11.18 6.33
CA SER A 125 7.81 10.40 5.58
C SER A 125 7.32 8.97 5.41
N LEU A 126 7.68 8.35 4.29
CA LEU A 126 7.38 6.95 3.98
C LEU A 126 8.65 6.22 3.55
N ASP A 127 8.97 5.17 4.26
CA ASP A 127 9.91 4.14 3.82
C ASP A 127 9.09 2.91 3.41
N ALA A 128 9.35 2.32 2.25
CA ALA A 128 8.65 1.14 1.77
C ALA A 128 9.60 0.20 1.04
N LYS A 129 9.44 -1.11 1.30
CA LYS A 129 10.10 -2.17 0.55
C LYS A 129 9.10 -3.28 0.31
N LEU A 130 8.79 -3.54 -0.95
CA LEU A 130 7.83 -4.56 -1.34
C LEU A 130 8.44 -5.49 -2.39
N GLN A 131 8.08 -6.75 -2.29
CA GLN A 131 8.41 -7.78 -3.26
C GLN A 131 7.13 -8.53 -3.63
N GLY A 132 6.93 -8.77 -4.91
CA GLY A 132 5.80 -9.50 -5.44
C GLY A 132 6.22 -10.57 -6.45
N ASN A 133 5.43 -11.62 -6.55
CA ASN A 133 5.67 -12.67 -7.53
C ASN A 133 4.35 -13.24 -8.04
N GLY A 134 4.29 -13.49 -9.37
CA GLY A 134 3.16 -14.10 -10.04
C GLY A 134 1.86 -13.30 -9.86
N ILE A 135 1.97 -11.97 -9.89
CA ILE A 135 0.82 -11.09 -9.70
C ILE A 135 -0.05 -11.14 -10.95
N VAL A 136 -1.33 -11.44 -10.76
CA VAL A 136 -2.36 -11.35 -11.80
C VAL A 136 -3.54 -10.60 -11.22
N TYR A 137 -3.98 -9.55 -11.89
CA TYR A 137 -5.17 -8.79 -11.51
C TYR A 137 -5.77 -8.07 -12.72
N ALA A 138 -7.10 -8.17 -12.88
CA ALA A 138 -7.84 -7.50 -13.95
C ALA A 138 -7.24 -7.74 -15.38
N GLY A 139 -6.73 -8.96 -15.62
CA GLY A 139 -6.12 -9.32 -16.91
C GLY A 139 -4.68 -8.83 -17.11
N GLN A 140 -4.11 -8.13 -16.13
CA GLN A 140 -2.72 -7.72 -16.13
C GLN A 140 -1.86 -8.76 -15.39
N THR A 141 -0.62 -8.94 -15.82
CA THR A 141 0.30 -9.89 -15.17
C THR A 141 1.64 -9.25 -14.88
N VAL A 142 2.26 -9.63 -13.76
CA VAL A 142 3.63 -9.27 -13.41
C VAL A 142 4.30 -10.46 -12.74
N ASP A 143 5.33 -11.03 -13.36
CA ASP A 143 6.01 -12.22 -12.86
C ASP A 143 6.78 -11.93 -11.57
N SER A 144 7.47 -10.81 -11.52
CA SER A 144 8.20 -10.34 -10.33
C SER A 144 8.11 -8.83 -10.20
N LEU A 145 8.04 -8.36 -8.96
CA LEU A 145 7.98 -6.95 -8.59
C LEU A 145 8.95 -6.68 -7.43
N HIS A 146 9.77 -5.66 -7.56
CA HIS A 146 10.56 -5.10 -6.46
C HIS A 146 10.31 -3.60 -6.41
N LEU A 147 9.89 -3.12 -5.27
CA LEU A 147 9.68 -1.69 -4.99
C LEU A 147 10.47 -1.31 -3.75
N ALA A 148 11.29 -0.28 -3.88
CA ALA A 148 11.90 0.42 -2.75
C ALA A 148 11.60 1.91 -2.87
N ALA A 149 11.11 2.51 -1.79
CA ALA A 149 10.84 3.94 -1.74
C ALA A 149 11.33 4.51 -0.40
N ASN A 150 11.98 5.66 -0.46
CA ASN A 150 12.32 6.50 0.69
C ASN A 150 11.86 7.92 0.38
N LEU A 151 10.71 8.28 0.90
CA LEU A 151 10.05 9.56 0.66
C LEU A 151 10.06 10.38 1.96
N PRO A 152 10.98 11.32 2.13
CA PRO A 152 11.16 12.07 3.39
C PRO A 152 10.01 13.01 3.72
N ASP A 153 9.23 13.42 2.73
CA ASP A 153 8.06 14.29 2.90
C ASP A 153 7.02 14.02 1.81
N LEU A 154 5.91 13.35 2.16
CA LEU A 154 4.83 13.04 1.22
C LEU A 154 4.07 14.27 0.71
N SER A 155 4.14 15.38 1.43
CA SER A 155 3.54 16.67 1.00
C SER A 155 4.41 17.42 -0.01
N ASN A 156 5.65 16.97 -0.20
CA ASN A 156 6.64 17.67 -1.01
C ASN A 156 7.43 16.64 -1.83
N PRO A 157 7.18 16.52 -3.14
CA PRO A 157 7.76 15.45 -3.94
C PRO A 157 9.29 15.50 -3.90
N GLY A 158 9.87 14.40 -3.49
CA GLY A 158 11.31 14.19 -3.35
C GLY A 158 11.58 12.90 -2.62
N GLY A 159 12.82 12.42 -2.70
CA GLY A 159 13.24 11.16 -2.12
C GLY A 159 13.81 10.22 -3.16
N GLN A 160 13.72 8.94 -2.89
CA GLN A 160 14.17 7.87 -3.78
C GLN A 160 13.02 6.91 -4.05
N LEU A 161 12.90 6.50 -5.30
CA LEU A 161 11.94 5.50 -5.76
C LEU A 161 12.65 4.57 -6.75
N ASP A 162 12.66 3.28 -6.45
CA ASP A 162 13.12 2.23 -7.33
C ASP A 162 12.02 1.19 -7.50
N LEU A 163 11.55 1.01 -8.73
CA LEU A 163 10.63 -0.04 -9.13
C LEU A 163 11.28 -0.86 -10.22
N ASP A 164 11.32 -2.16 -10.04
CA ASP A 164 11.77 -3.13 -11.02
C ASP A 164 10.74 -4.23 -11.16
N THR A 165 10.37 -4.55 -12.38
CA THR A 165 9.54 -5.73 -12.66
C THR A 165 10.30 -6.69 -13.57
N GLY A 166 10.02 -7.97 -13.42
CA GLY A 166 10.30 -8.96 -14.44
C GLY A 166 9.32 -8.86 -15.60
N HIS A 167 9.07 -9.99 -16.24
CA HIS A 167 8.08 -10.06 -17.33
C HIS A 167 6.71 -9.56 -16.86
N ALA A 168 6.08 -8.71 -17.68
CA ALA A 168 4.81 -8.10 -17.36
C ALA A 168 3.95 -7.90 -18.63
N ASN A 169 2.64 -8.11 -18.50
CA ASN A 169 1.69 -7.78 -19.56
C ASN A 169 0.70 -6.74 -19.06
N PHE A 170 0.65 -5.62 -19.75
CA PHE A 170 -0.27 -4.51 -19.46
C PHE A 170 -1.00 -4.09 -20.73
N GLY A 171 -2.33 -4.20 -20.70
CA GLY A 171 -3.16 -3.77 -21.83
C GLY A 171 -2.88 -4.53 -23.13
N GLY A 172 -2.39 -5.79 -23.05
CA GLY A 172 -2.00 -6.59 -24.21
C GLY A 172 -0.58 -6.33 -24.72
N LEU A 173 0.16 -5.38 -24.11
CA LEU A 173 1.57 -5.16 -24.39
C LEU A 173 2.43 -6.03 -23.47
N ASP A 174 3.39 -6.70 -24.07
CA ASP A 174 4.29 -7.65 -23.40
C ASP A 174 5.66 -7.02 -23.19
N PHE A 175 6.03 -6.87 -21.91
CA PHE A 175 7.31 -6.32 -21.49
C PHE A 175 8.16 -7.39 -20.81
N LYS A 176 9.41 -7.53 -21.23
CA LYS A 176 10.41 -8.38 -20.55
C LYS A 176 10.82 -7.80 -19.20
N ARG A 177 10.86 -6.46 -19.11
CA ARG A 177 11.25 -5.73 -17.92
C ARG A 177 10.73 -4.31 -17.96
N ILE A 178 10.35 -3.79 -16.80
CA ILE A 178 10.06 -2.36 -16.59
C ILE A 178 10.86 -1.88 -15.38
N GLU A 179 11.62 -0.81 -15.57
CA GLU A 179 12.36 -0.13 -14.50
C GLU A 179 11.89 1.32 -14.40
N LEU A 180 11.55 1.75 -13.18
CA LEU A 180 11.26 3.14 -12.88
C LEU A 180 12.18 3.58 -11.75
N ARG A 181 12.95 4.62 -11.96
CA ARG A 181 13.83 5.23 -10.96
C ARG A 181 13.53 6.70 -10.82
N GLY A 182 13.35 7.13 -9.60
CA GLY A 182 13.16 8.52 -9.25
C GLY A 182 14.08 8.92 -8.11
N ASP A 183 14.67 10.08 -8.18
CA ASP A 183 15.46 10.65 -7.10
C ASP A 183 15.40 12.17 -7.06
N GLY A 184 15.72 12.73 -5.91
CA GLY A 184 15.89 14.17 -5.76
C GLY A 184 15.04 14.79 -4.66
N THR A 185 14.80 16.06 -4.83
CA THR A 185 13.99 16.92 -3.95
C THR A 185 12.91 17.63 -4.75
N ALA A 186 11.96 18.27 -4.10
CA ALA A 186 10.97 19.08 -4.80
C ALA A 186 11.59 20.17 -5.71
N SER A 187 12.69 20.77 -5.28
CA SER A 187 13.37 21.79 -6.05
C SER A 187 14.24 21.24 -7.18
N ARG A 188 14.57 19.96 -7.15
CA ARG A 188 15.34 19.29 -8.21
C ARG A 188 15.16 17.78 -8.10
N HIS A 189 14.45 17.19 -9.05
CA HIS A 189 14.24 15.75 -9.12
C HIS A 189 14.42 15.24 -10.55
N SER A 190 14.69 13.95 -10.63
CA SER A 190 14.77 13.21 -11.88
C SER A 190 13.88 11.97 -11.82
N LEU A 191 13.36 11.56 -12.97
CA LEU A 191 12.63 10.32 -13.15
C LEU A 191 13.08 9.67 -14.44
N THR A 192 13.39 8.38 -14.37
CA THR A 192 13.74 7.58 -15.54
C THR A 192 12.84 6.35 -15.57
N LEU A 193 12.16 6.15 -16.68
CA LEU A 193 11.40 4.95 -17.00
C LEU A 193 12.09 4.24 -18.16
N GLN A 194 12.33 2.94 -18.00
CA GLN A 194 12.75 2.06 -19.07
C GLN A 194 11.82 0.87 -19.11
N ALA A 195 11.28 0.56 -20.27
CA ALA A 195 10.50 -0.64 -20.48
C ALA A 195 10.97 -1.30 -21.77
N SER A 196 11.30 -2.57 -21.69
CA SER A 196 11.73 -3.37 -22.85
C SER A 196 10.73 -4.45 -23.13
N GLY A 197 10.20 -4.48 -24.34
CA GLY A 197 9.20 -5.45 -24.80
C GLY A 197 9.50 -5.98 -26.20
N GLN A 198 8.66 -6.86 -26.70
CA GLN A 198 8.76 -7.36 -28.07
C GLN A 198 8.02 -6.44 -29.07
N GLN A 199 6.96 -5.81 -28.61
CA GLN A 199 6.10 -4.95 -29.42
C GLN A 199 6.39 -3.46 -29.21
N LEU A 200 6.99 -3.13 -28.06
CA LEU A 200 7.31 -1.75 -27.70
C LEU A 200 8.46 -1.74 -26.70
N SER A 201 9.48 -0.99 -27.00
CA SER A 201 10.50 -0.59 -26.05
C SER A 201 10.47 0.90 -25.88
N THR A 202 10.62 1.39 -24.64
CA THR A 202 10.61 2.82 -24.36
C THR A 202 11.64 3.20 -23.31
N ARG A 203 12.22 4.38 -23.50
CA ARG A 203 13.01 5.07 -22.49
C ARG A 203 12.52 6.50 -22.36
N VAL A 204 12.19 6.89 -21.15
CA VAL A 204 11.78 8.26 -20.81
C VAL A 204 12.68 8.76 -19.70
N ALA A 205 13.26 9.91 -19.87
CA ALA A 205 14.01 10.59 -18.81
C ALA A 205 13.53 12.03 -18.70
N LEU A 206 13.16 12.41 -17.50
CA LEU A 206 12.74 13.79 -17.20
C LEU A 206 13.42 14.28 -15.94
N SER A 207 13.64 15.58 -15.89
CA SER A 207 14.15 16.27 -14.72
C SER A 207 13.40 17.59 -14.53
N GLY A 208 13.22 17.99 -13.29
CA GLY A 208 12.43 19.17 -13.04
C GLY A 208 12.44 19.62 -11.59
N SER A 209 11.56 20.57 -11.34
CA SER A 209 11.31 21.14 -10.02
C SER A 209 9.82 21.41 -9.84
N MET A 210 9.37 21.35 -8.60
CA MET A 210 8.03 21.80 -8.18
C MET A 210 8.13 23.19 -7.58
N LYS A 211 7.21 24.06 -7.96
CA LYS A 211 6.99 25.35 -7.31
C LYS A 211 5.50 25.47 -6.97
N GLY A 212 5.19 25.22 -5.70
CA GLY A 212 3.80 24.99 -5.31
C GLY A 212 3.24 23.74 -6.00
N SER A 213 2.11 23.85 -6.67
CA SER A 213 1.49 22.77 -7.46
C SER A 213 1.95 22.71 -8.92
N ALA A 214 2.80 23.64 -9.37
CA ALA A 214 3.28 23.70 -10.74
C ALA A 214 4.60 22.94 -10.88
N TRP A 215 4.64 22.01 -11.84
CA TRP A 215 5.87 21.36 -12.26
C TRP A 215 6.51 22.12 -13.42
N ASN A 216 7.83 22.31 -13.34
CA ASN A 216 8.65 22.89 -14.39
C ASN A 216 9.87 22.01 -14.63
N GLY A 217 10.05 21.53 -15.85
CA GLY A 217 11.12 20.59 -16.12
C GLY A 217 11.36 20.35 -17.60
N THR A 218 12.26 19.44 -17.86
CA THR A 218 12.71 19.05 -19.20
C THR A 218 12.52 17.55 -19.37
N LEU A 219 11.95 17.16 -20.50
CA LEU A 219 12.00 15.81 -21.02
C LEU A 219 13.31 15.69 -21.83
N SER A 220 14.30 14.99 -21.26
CA SER A 220 15.62 14.87 -21.87
C SER A 220 15.75 13.68 -22.81
N THR A 221 14.90 12.69 -22.62
CA THR A 221 14.88 11.48 -23.47
C THR A 221 13.44 11.01 -23.65
N LEU A 222 13.07 10.72 -24.87
CA LEU A 222 11.84 10.02 -25.23
C LEU A 222 12.14 9.14 -26.45
N ASP A 223 12.47 7.88 -26.18
CA ASP A 223 12.71 6.88 -27.21
C ASP A 223 11.54 5.91 -27.20
N LEU A 224 10.98 5.65 -28.37
CA LEU A 224 9.92 4.68 -28.59
C LEU A 224 10.35 3.82 -29.78
N GLU A 225 10.57 2.54 -29.53
CA GLU A 225 10.96 1.56 -30.54
C GLU A 225 9.88 0.48 -30.62
N PRO A 226 9.25 0.30 -31.80
CA PRO A 226 8.29 -0.77 -32.03
C PRO A 226 8.92 -2.15 -32.10
#